data_ae5cef86dbdb10541b6035af68af633d
#
_entry.id   ae5cef86dbdb10541b6035af68af633d
#
_cell.length_a   1.000
_cell.length_b   1.000
_cell.length_c   1.000
_cell.angle_alpha   90.00
_cell.angle_beta   90.00
_cell.angle_gamma   90.00
#
_symmetry.space_group_name_H-M   'P 1'
#
loop_
_entity.id
_entity.type
_entity.pdbx_description
1 polymer ?
#
loop_
_entity_poly.entity_id
_entity_poly.type
_entity_poly.pdbx_seq_one_letter_code
_entity_poly.pdbx_strand_id
1 'polypeptide(L)'
;FREAISMLFSSSPIRRRTFSCMRGDLTIRGTEYRPNGEKLPIAIVCHGFMANQQTVRQYARVLAKIGYCAYCFDFCGGSVPPLGRSDGATTDMSVLTEVQDLEAVIRYAQSLPYTSDTLLLMGCSQGGMVSALTAAKHPDAVDRLVLFYPAFYIPDDARAGHMMMAHFDPQNLPEKIH
;
A
#
# COMPACT_ATOMS: atom_id res chain seq x y z
N PHE A 1 -30.53 -9.42 -8.57
CA PHE A 1 -30.27 -7.99 -8.33
C PHE A 1 -30.58 -7.59 -6.88
N ARG A 2 -31.70 -8.01 -6.27
CA ARG A 2 -32.04 -7.77 -4.85
C ARG A 2 -31.10 -8.48 -3.88
N GLU A 3 -30.68 -9.72 -4.18
CA GLU A 3 -29.71 -10.45 -3.36
C GLU A 3 -28.32 -9.83 -3.39
N ALA A 4 -27.86 -9.34 -4.54
CA ALA A 4 -26.58 -8.60 -4.65
C ALA A 4 -26.60 -7.29 -3.86
N ILE A 5 -27.72 -6.58 -3.84
CA ILE A 5 -27.89 -5.37 -3.01
C ILE A 5 -27.96 -5.72 -1.53
N SER A 6 -28.61 -6.83 -1.13
CA SER A 6 -28.65 -7.30 0.25
C SER A 6 -27.25 -7.69 0.77
N MET A 7 -26.39 -8.26 -0.07
CA MET A 7 -24.99 -8.55 0.27
C MET A 7 -24.16 -7.27 0.50
N LEU A 8 -24.44 -6.20 -0.23
CA LEU A 8 -23.78 -4.89 -0.04
C LEU A 8 -24.12 -4.22 1.30
N PHE A 9 -25.22 -4.60 1.92
CA PHE A 9 -25.69 -4.07 3.21
C PHE A 9 -25.68 -5.10 4.35
N SER A 10 -25.10 -6.29 4.13
CA SER A 10 -24.88 -7.26 5.19
C SER A 10 -23.89 -6.65 6.19
N SER A 11 -24.40 -6.26 7.34
CA SER A 11 -23.63 -5.68 8.45
C SER A 11 -22.83 -6.72 9.23
N SER A 12 -22.17 -7.65 8.54
CA SER A 12 -21.24 -8.57 9.20
C SER A 12 -20.16 -7.75 9.92
N PRO A 13 -19.91 -8.03 11.20
CA PRO A 13 -18.94 -7.26 11.97
C PRO A 13 -17.54 -7.40 11.34
N ILE A 14 -16.95 -6.27 10.98
CA ILE A 14 -15.57 -6.23 10.48
C ILE A 14 -14.64 -6.27 11.69
N ARG A 15 -13.83 -7.31 11.79
CA ARG A 15 -12.75 -7.40 12.77
C ARG A 15 -11.61 -6.48 12.34
N ARG A 16 -11.11 -5.70 13.28
CA ARG A 16 -9.91 -4.86 13.10
C ARG A 16 -8.77 -5.42 13.92
N ARG A 17 -7.62 -5.63 13.29
CA ARG A 17 -6.40 -6.10 13.94
C ARG A 17 -5.19 -5.33 13.41
N THR A 18 -4.26 -4.99 14.28
CA THR A 18 -2.93 -4.55 13.84
C THR A 18 -2.12 -5.76 13.39
N PHE A 19 -1.25 -5.57 12.40
CA PHE A 19 -0.29 -6.57 11.96
C PHE A 19 1.09 -5.97 11.79
N SER A 20 2.09 -6.83 11.74
CA SER A 20 3.44 -6.48 11.32
C SER A 20 4.02 -7.57 10.44
N CYS A 21 4.86 -7.19 9.48
CA CYS A 21 5.66 -8.08 8.67
C CYS A 21 7.04 -7.45 8.42
N MET A 22 7.96 -8.22 7.85
CA MET A 22 9.35 -7.78 7.68
C MET A 22 9.70 -7.55 6.22
N ARG A 23 10.45 -6.47 5.94
CA ARG A 23 11.26 -6.29 4.75
C ARG A 23 12.73 -6.20 5.17
N GLY A 24 13.48 -7.28 5.00
CA GLY A 24 14.81 -7.39 5.60
C GLY A 24 14.72 -7.20 7.12
N ASP A 25 15.51 -6.26 7.64
CA ASP A 25 15.53 -5.94 9.08
C ASP A 25 14.51 -4.88 9.49
N LEU A 26 13.75 -4.34 8.55
CA LEU A 26 12.74 -3.30 8.81
C LEU A 26 11.37 -3.91 9.06
N THR A 27 10.70 -3.45 10.11
CA THR A 27 9.34 -3.84 10.44
C THR A 27 8.32 -2.92 9.78
N ILE A 28 7.47 -3.49 8.95
CA ILE A 28 6.28 -2.85 8.39
C ILE A 28 5.12 -3.06 9.35
N ARG A 29 4.36 -2.01 9.65
CA ARG A 29 3.20 -2.06 10.54
C ARG A 29 1.96 -1.52 9.87
N GLY A 30 0.84 -2.21 10.10
CA GLY A 30 -0.42 -1.85 9.46
C GLY A 30 -1.65 -2.32 10.22
N THR A 31 -2.78 -2.18 9.57
CA THR A 31 -4.10 -2.57 10.06
C THR A 31 -4.80 -3.46 9.04
N GLU A 32 -5.28 -4.61 9.52
CA GLU A 32 -6.15 -5.52 8.82
C GLU A 32 -7.61 -5.20 9.16
N TYR A 33 -8.47 -5.19 8.17
CA TYR A 33 -9.94 -5.15 8.28
C TYR A 33 -10.49 -6.40 7.63
N ARG A 34 -11.01 -7.33 8.44
CA ARG A 34 -11.45 -8.65 8.00
C ARG A 34 -12.93 -8.86 8.26
N PRO A 35 -13.76 -9.13 7.21
CA PRO A 35 -15.11 -9.63 7.39
C PRO A 35 -15.08 -11.09 7.88
N ASN A 36 -16.23 -11.63 8.26
CA ASN A 36 -16.34 -13.06 8.50
C ASN A 36 -16.25 -13.81 7.16
N GLY A 37 -15.62 -14.97 7.18
CA GLY A 37 -15.48 -15.83 6.02
C GLY A 37 -14.15 -16.54 5.95
N GLU A 38 -14.04 -17.44 4.99
CA GLU A 38 -12.84 -18.19 4.64
C GLU A 38 -12.48 -17.91 3.18
N LYS A 39 -11.20 -18.08 2.82
CA LYS A 39 -10.69 -17.82 1.46
C LYS A 39 -11.07 -16.42 0.95
N LEU A 40 -10.93 -15.44 1.82
CA LEU A 40 -11.27 -14.05 1.51
C LEU A 40 -10.29 -13.48 0.47
N PRO A 41 -10.77 -12.81 -0.58
CA PRO A 41 -9.90 -12.07 -1.48
C PRO A 41 -9.15 -10.97 -0.72
N ILE A 42 -7.91 -10.72 -1.11
CA ILE A 42 -7.02 -9.75 -0.48
C ILE A 42 -7.19 -8.39 -1.15
N ALA A 43 -7.24 -7.32 -0.36
CA ALA A 43 -7.10 -5.96 -0.86
C ALA A 43 -6.03 -5.23 -0.05
N ILE A 44 -5.06 -4.60 -0.72
CA ILE A 44 -4.02 -3.82 -0.06
C ILE A 44 -4.10 -2.37 -0.54
N VAL A 45 -4.13 -1.43 0.41
CA VAL A 45 -4.32 0.00 0.15
C VAL A 45 -3.06 0.78 0.55
N CYS A 46 -2.46 1.44 -0.42
CA CYS A 46 -1.21 2.17 -0.32
C CYS A 46 -1.44 3.68 -0.23
N HIS A 47 -0.84 4.32 0.79
CA HIS A 47 -0.90 5.78 0.97
C HIS A 47 0.11 6.52 0.10
N GLY A 48 -0.03 7.85 -0.03
CA GLY A 48 0.91 8.71 -0.75
C GLY A 48 2.11 9.13 0.10
N PHE A 49 3.03 9.88 -0.53
CA PHE A 49 4.21 10.43 0.12
C PHE A 49 3.84 11.31 1.34
N MET A 50 4.63 11.24 2.41
CA MET A 50 4.41 11.98 3.67
C MET A 50 3.02 11.77 4.30
N ALA A 51 2.31 10.72 3.88
CA ALA A 51 1.05 10.28 4.47
C ALA A 51 1.28 9.04 5.37
N ASN A 52 0.22 8.38 5.79
CA ASN A 52 0.26 7.14 6.55
C ASN A 52 -1.03 6.34 6.34
N GLN A 53 -1.11 5.14 6.90
CA GLN A 53 -2.27 4.27 6.79
C GLN A 53 -3.60 4.91 7.20
N GLN A 54 -3.60 5.94 8.07
CA GLN A 54 -4.83 6.60 8.51
C GLN A 54 -5.52 7.36 7.38
N THR A 55 -4.74 7.87 6.43
CA THR A 55 -5.27 8.65 5.28
C THR A 55 -6.03 7.77 4.28
N VAL A 56 -5.76 6.47 4.25
CA VAL A 56 -6.36 5.51 3.30
C VAL A 56 -7.24 4.45 3.98
N ARG A 57 -7.31 4.44 5.30
CA ARG A 57 -8.08 3.43 6.06
C ARG A 57 -9.56 3.36 5.70
N GLN A 58 -10.16 4.48 5.26
CA GLN A 58 -11.55 4.50 4.81
C GLN A 58 -11.76 3.57 3.61
N TYR A 59 -10.83 3.51 2.68
CA TYR A 59 -10.89 2.62 1.52
C TYR A 59 -10.77 1.15 1.93
N ALA A 60 -9.81 0.83 2.82
CA ALA A 60 -9.68 -0.53 3.36
C ALA A 60 -10.97 -0.99 4.07
N ARG A 61 -11.62 -0.10 4.82
CA ARG A 61 -12.90 -0.40 5.48
C ARG A 61 -14.05 -0.64 4.48
N VAL A 62 -14.09 0.12 3.38
CA VAL A 62 -15.09 -0.08 2.32
C VAL A 62 -14.83 -1.41 1.62
N LEU A 63 -13.59 -1.72 1.27
CA LEU A 63 -13.21 -3.00 0.65
C LEU A 63 -13.57 -4.19 1.56
N ALA A 64 -13.35 -4.06 2.88
CA ALA A 64 -13.78 -5.08 3.83
C ALA A 64 -15.31 -5.26 3.89
N LYS A 65 -16.09 -4.17 3.75
CA LYS A 65 -17.58 -4.26 3.69
C LYS A 65 -18.08 -5.00 2.45
N ILE A 66 -17.32 -5.00 1.37
CA ILE A 66 -17.67 -5.73 0.14
C ILE A 66 -16.96 -7.09 0.03
N GLY A 67 -16.39 -7.59 1.14
CA GLY A 67 -15.94 -8.98 1.25
C GLY A 67 -14.44 -9.22 1.14
N TYR A 68 -13.59 -8.20 1.02
CA TYR A 68 -12.15 -8.37 1.01
C TYR A 68 -11.57 -8.45 2.43
N CYS A 69 -10.54 -9.27 2.62
CA CYS A 69 -9.60 -9.09 3.73
C CYS A 69 -8.68 -7.92 3.36
N ALA A 70 -8.95 -6.74 3.94
CA ALA A 70 -8.34 -5.50 3.49
C ALA A 70 -7.25 -5.01 4.45
N TYR A 71 -6.13 -4.57 3.87
CA TYR A 71 -4.93 -4.11 4.58
C TYR A 71 -4.63 -2.67 4.22
N CYS A 72 -4.25 -1.87 5.20
CA CYS A 72 -3.53 -0.62 5.00
C CYS A 72 -2.34 -0.58 5.95
N PHE A 73 -1.23 -0.01 5.53
CA PHE A 73 0.03 -0.05 6.27
C PHE A 73 0.82 1.24 6.05
N ASP A 74 1.84 1.45 6.87
CA ASP A 74 2.79 2.54 6.70
C ASP A 74 4.02 2.03 5.95
N PHE A 75 4.41 2.68 4.87
CA PHE A 75 5.68 2.38 4.18
C PHE A 75 6.87 2.66 5.10
N CYS A 76 7.93 1.87 4.99
CA CYS A 76 9.19 2.10 5.71
C CYS A 76 9.80 3.44 5.29
N GLY A 77 10.00 4.33 6.26
CA GLY A 77 10.46 5.70 6.00
C GLY A 77 9.43 6.61 5.34
N GLY A 78 8.25 6.10 4.99
CA GLY A 78 7.23 6.81 4.20
C GLY A 78 6.53 7.95 4.92
N SER A 79 6.62 8.03 6.24
CA SER A 79 6.05 9.13 7.01
C SER A 79 6.96 9.59 8.14
N VAL A 80 6.90 10.89 8.42
CA VAL A 80 7.72 11.51 9.47
C VAL A 80 7.20 11.11 10.85
N PRO A 81 8.06 10.64 11.78
CA PRO A 81 7.67 10.41 13.17
C PRO A 81 7.06 11.68 13.80
N PRO A 82 6.05 11.57 14.67
CA PRO A 82 5.48 10.34 15.23
C PRO A 82 4.34 9.72 14.42
N LEU A 83 4.08 10.15 13.19
CA LEU A 83 2.89 9.78 12.41
C LEU A 83 3.00 8.37 11.79
N GLY A 84 4.17 7.98 11.29
CA GLY A 84 4.44 6.65 10.79
C GLY A 84 4.82 5.67 11.90
N ARG A 85 4.45 4.41 11.73
CA ARG A 85 4.73 3.34 12.68
C ARG A 85 5.71 2.30 12.17
N SER A 86 5.90 2.19 10.85
CA SER A 86 6.91 1.32 10.25
C SER A 86 8.32 1.88 10.48
N ASP A 87 9.32 1.00 10.47
CA ASP A 87 10.71 1.37 10.66
C ASP A 87 11.27 2.14 9.45
N GLY A 88 12.50 2.63 9.55
CA GLY A 88 13.21 3.32 8.48
C GLY A 88 13.13 4.84 8.57
N ALA A 89 14.10 5.48 7.91
CA ALA A 89 14.16 6.94 7.79
C ALA A 89 13.65 7.38 6.40
N THR A 90 13.09 8.59 6.34
CA THR A 90 12.59 9.15 5.07
C THR A 90 13.70 9.35 4.03
N THR A 91 14.94 9.57 4.49
CA THR A 91 16.13 9.67 3.64
C THR A 91 16.52 8.35 2.94
N ASP A 92 16.09 7.21 3.49
CA ASP A 92 16.41 5.88 2.98
C ASP A 92 15.26 5.29 2.13
N MET A 93 14.19 6.05 1.96
CA MET A 93 12.99 5.66 1.26
C MET A 93 13.07 6.07 -0.22
N SER A 94 12.52 5.25 -1.06
CA SER A 94 12.27 5.53 -2.48
C SER A 94 11.03 4.78 -2.95
N VAL A 95 10.49 5.15 -4.12
CA VAL A 95 9.41 4.38 -4.76
C VAL A 95 9.79 2.89 -4.92
N LEU A 96 11.06 2.58 -5.19
CA LEU A 96 11.53 1.21 -5.35
C LEU A 96 11.56 0.44 -4.01
N THR A 97 11.95 1.10 -2.92
CA THR A 97 11.88 0.48 -1.58
C THR A 97 10.44 0.30 -1.11
N GLU A 98 9.54 1.21 -1.47
CA GLU A 98 8.09 1.05 -1.20
C GLU A 98 7.46 -0.10 -1.98
N VAL A 99 7.93 -0.39 -3.21
CA VAL A 99 7.54 -1.62 -3.94
C VAL A 99 7.94 -2.87 -3.15
N GLN A 100 9.14 -2.89 -2.56
CA GLN A 100 9.58 -4.02 -1.72
C GLN A 100 8.74 -4.16 -0.44
N ASP A 101 8.34 -3.04 0.16
CA ASP A 101 7.41 -3.03 1.31
C ASP A 101 6.06 -3.64 0.92
N LEU A 102 5.49 -3.20 -0.20
CA LEU A 102 4.22 -3.73 -0.70
C LEU A 102 4.31 -5.23 -1.00
N GLU A 103 5.39 -5.70 -1.61
CA GLU A 103 5.64 -7.13 -1.83
C GLU A 103 5.71 -7.92 -0.52
N ALA A 104 6.31 -7.35 0.53
CA ALA A 104 6.35 -8.00 1.85
C ALA A 104 4.95 -8.10 2.47
N VAL A 105 4.12 -7.06 2.34
CA VAL A 105 2.72 -7.07 2.81
C VAL A 105 1.88 -8.07 2.00
N ILE A 106 2.08 -8.17 0.68
CA ILE A 106 1.42 -9.17 -0.18
C ILE A 106 1.74 -10.58 0.33
N ARG A 107 3.02 -10.92 0.49
CA ARG A 107 3.44 -12.24 1.00
C ARG A 107 2.84 -12.53 2.38
N TYR A 108 2.84 -11.55 3.27
CA TYR A 108 2.21 -11.68 4.58
C TYR A 108 0.71 -11.99 4.46
N ALA A 109 -0.04 -11.23 3.67
CA ALA A 109 -1.47 -11.41 3.50
C ALA A 109 -1.80 -12.79 2.90
N GLN A 110 -1.04 -13.24 1.90
CA GLN A 110 -1.20 -14.54 1.26
C GLN A 110 -0.83 -15.72 2.16
N SER A 111 0.02 -15.52 3.17
CA SER A 111 0.40 -16.59 4.12
C SER A 111 -0.69 -16.94 5.14
N LEU A 112 -1.76 -16.16 5.20
CA LEU A 112 -2.80 -16.33 6.21
C LEU A 112 -3.84 -17.38 5.78
N PRO A 113 -4.25 -18.29 6.66
CA PRO A 113 -5.08 -19.46 6.27
C PRO A 113 -6.50 -19.09 5.84
N TYR A 114 -6.94 -17.88 6.07
CA TYR A 114 -8.29 -17.38 5.74
C TYR A 114 -8.35 -16.49 4.51
N THR A 115 -7.22 -16.26 3.84
CA THR A 115 -7.16 -15.51 2.58
C THR A 115 -7.07 -16.43 1.36
N SER A 116 -7.42 -15.90 0.20
CA SER A 116 -7.23 -16.55 -1.11
C SER A 116 -6.09 -15.86 -1.87
N ASP A 117 -5.76 -16.37 -3.06
CA ASP A 117 -4.74 -15.78 -3.92
C ASP A 117 -5.24 -14.54 -4.69
N THR A 118 -6.56 -14.30 -4.71
CA THR A 118 -7.13 -13.14 -5.41
C THR A 118 -6.68 -11.84 -4.75
N LEU A 119 -5.97 -11.00 -5.52
CA LEU A 119 -5.33 -9.77 -5.03
C LEU A 119 -5.83 -8.53 -5.76
N LEU A 120 -6.32 -7.57 -4.97
CA LEU A 120 -6.58 -6.20 -5.39
C LEU A 120 -5.54 -5.27 -4.78
N LEU A 121 -4.85 -4.50 -5.61
CA LEU A 121 -4.03 -3.38 -5.17
C LEU A 121 -4.77 -2.06 -5.40
N MET A 122 -4.75 -1.19 -4.41
CA MET A 122 -5.28 0.17 -4.48
C MET A 122 -4.24 1.15 -3.98
N GLY A 123 -3.99 2.21 -4.72
CA GLY A 123 -3.01 3.22 -4.31
C GLY A 123 -3.41 4.65 -4.62
N CYS A 124 -3.02 5.57 -3.74
CA CYS A 124 -3.23 7.00 -3.84
C CYS A 124 -1.90 7.71 -4.08
N SER A 125 -1.83 8.64 -5.04
CA SER A 125 -0.63 9.45 -5.33
C SER A 125 0.61 8.56 -5.55
N GLN A 126 1.70 8.72 -4.78
CA GLN A 126 2.89 7.86 -4.83
C GLN A 126 2.56 6.39 -4.59
N GLY A 127 1.66 6.07 -3.64
CA GLY A 127 1.18 4.70 -3.43
C GLY A 127 0.46 4.13 -4.65
N GLY A 128 -0.15 4.99 -5.48
CA GLY A 128 -0.71 4.60 -6.78
C GLY A 128 0.38 4.20 -7.78
N MET A 129 1.47 4.96 -7.86
CA MET A 129 2.64 4.58 -8.67
C MET A 129 3.27 3.28 -8.17
N VAL A 130 3.47 3.12 -6.86
CA VAL A 130 3.99 1.89 -6.24
C VAL A 130 3.12 0.69 -6.58
N SER A 131 1.79 0.82 -6.45
CA SER A 131 0.83 -0.24 -6.79
C SER A 131 0.90 -0.62 -8.27
N ALA A 132 1.02 0.36 -9.17
CA ALA A 132 1.14 0.13 -10.60
C ALA A 132 2.46 -0.57 -10.98
N LEU A 133 3.59 -0.15 -10.38
CA LEU A 133 4.89 -0.79 -10.59
C LEU A 133 4.90 -2.23 -10.08
N THR A 134 4.28 -2.49 -8.92
CA THR A 134 4.14 -3.83 -8.36
C THR A 134 3.28 -4.72 -9.26
N ALA A 135 2.16 -4.20 -9.77
CA ALA A 135 1.31 -4.94 -10.70
C ALA A 135 2.03 -5.23 -12.02
N ALA A 136 2.80 -4.28 -12.56
CA ALA A 136 3.59 -4.49 -13.76
C ALA A 136 4.72 -5.53 -13.57
N LYS A 137 5.31 -5.58 -12.37
CA LYS A 137 6.35 -6.57 -12.01
C LYS A 137 5.77 -7.98 -11.78
N HIS A 138 4.52 -8.07 -11.34
CA HIS A 138 3.84 -9.32 -11.00
C HIS A 138 2.46 -9.41 -11.67
N PRO A 139 2.39 -9.43 -13.02
CA PRO A 139 1.13 -9.33 -13.76
C PRO A 139 0.17 -10.49 -13.50
N ASP A 140 0.70 -11.68 -13.21
CA ASP A 140 -0.11 -12.87 -12.93
C ASP A 140 -0.60 -12.95 -11.46
N ALA A 141 -0.08 -12.10 -10.59
CA ALA A 141 -0.40 -12.10 -9.16
C ALA A 141 -1.42 -11.02 -8.77
N VAL A 142 -1.64 -10.02 -9.63
CA VAL A 142 -2.53 -8.88 -9.33
C VAL A 142 -3.76 -8.94 -10.22
N ASP A 143 -4.89 -9.36 -9.65
CA ASP A 143 -6.15 -9.50 -10.40
C ASP A 143 -6.82 -8.15 -10.68
N ARG A 144 -6.66 -7.17 -9.78
CA ARG A 144 -7.30 -5.85 -9.87
C ARG A 144 -6.39 -4.74 -9.38
N LEU A 145 -6.40 -3.63 -10.11
CA LEU A 145 -5.66 -2.43 -9.78
C LEU A 145 -6.58 -1.22 -9.77
N VAL A 146 -6.60 -0.47 -8.66
CA VAL A 146 -7.37 0.76 -8.49
C VAL A 146 -6.41 1.90 -8.18
N LEU A 147 -6.40 2.92 -9.00
CA LEU A 147 -5.47 4.05 -8.88
C LEU A 147 -6.24 5.36 -8.65
N PHE A 148 -5.91 6.05 -7.57
CA PHE A 148 -6.39 7.39 -7.26
C PHE A 148 -5.26 8.39 -7.48
N TYR A 149 -5.41 9.28 -8.49
CA TYR A 149 -4.44 10.32 -8.85
C TYR A 149 -2.98 9.85 -8.73
N PRO A 150 -2.59 8.73 -9.42
CA PRO A 150 -1.27 8.15 -9.26
C PRO A 150 -0.18 9.14 -9.68
N ALA A 151 0.92 9.19 -8.93
CA ALA A 151 2.01 10.13 -9.17
C ALA A 151 2.97 9.64 -10.27
N PHE A 152 2.46 9.40 -11.49
CA PHE A 152 3.27 8.91 -12.62
C PHE A 152 4.26 9.94 -13.16
N TYR A 153 4.16 11.19 -12.75
CA TYR A 153 5.11 12.26 -13.09
C TYR A 153 6.46 12.15 -12.34
N ILE A 154 6.55 11.38 -11.26
CA ILE A 154 7.77 11.27 -10.43
C ILE A 154 9.02 10.97 -11.26
N PRO A 155 9.04 10.02 -12.22
CA PRO A 155 10.24 9.74 -13.02
C PRO A 155 10.63 10.91 -13.93
N ASP A 156 9.68 11.66 -14.45
CA ASP A 156 9.94 12.80 -15.32
C ASP A 156 10.45 13.99 -14.53
N ASP A 157 9.87 14.27 -13.36
CA ASP A 157 10.36 15.28 -12.43
C ASP A 157 11.80 14.95 -11.98
N ALA A 158 12.07 13.70 -11.63
CA ALA A 158 13.41 13.28 -11.24
C ALA A 158 14.44 13.48 -12.36
N ARG A 159 14.10 13.16 -13.61
CA ARG A 159 14.97 13.41 -14.76
C ARG A 159 15.20 14.90 -15.03
N ALA A 160 14.22 15.72 -14.71
CA ALA A 160 14.31 17.17 -14.84
C ALA A 160 15.03 17.84 -13.65
N GLY A 161 15.49 17.07 -12.66
CA GLY A 161 16.12 17.62 -11.45
C GLY A 161 15.15 18.22 -10.46
N HIS A 162 13.90 17.80 -10.52
CA HIS A 162 12.85 18.24 -9.61
C HIS A 162 12.43 17.09 -8.70
N MET A 163 12.41 17.31 -7.40
CA MET A 163 11.78 16.39 -6.44
C MET A 163 10.97 17.22 -5.45
N MET A 164 9.67 17.29 -5.64
CA MET A 164 8.77 18.11 -4.87
C MET A 164 9.20 19.59 -4.86
N MET A 165 9.72 20.09 -3.73
CA MET A 165 10.21 21.48 -3.59
C MET A 165 11.74 21.61 -3.74
N ALA A 166 12.44 20.48 -3.96
CA ALA A 166 13.88 20.47 -4.16
C ALA A 166 14.23 20.49 -5.65
N HIS A 167 15.27 21.24 -5.99
CA HIS A 167 15.91 21.24 -7.30
C HIS A 167 17.31 20.66 -7.14
N PHE A 168 17.71 19.78 -8.05
CA PHE A 168 19.04 19.17 -8.04
C PHE A 168 19.52 18.95 -9.48
N ASP A 169 20.82 18.81 -9.66
CA ASP A 169 21.39 18.43 -10.95
C ASP A 169 21.37 16.90 -11.09
N PRO A 170 20.54 16.33 -11.99
CA PRO A 170 20.45 14.88 -12.14
C PRO A 170 21.73 14.24 -12.73
N GLN A 171 22.66 15.04 -13.27
CA GLN A 171 23.96 14.58 -13.79
C GLN A 171 25.05 14.59 -12.72
N ASN A 172 24.87 15.34 -11.64
CA ASN A 172 25.83 15.50 -10.56
C ASN A 172 25.18 15.21 -9.20
N LEU A 173 24.56 14.04 -9.05
CA LEU A 173 24.00 13.63 -7.78
C LEU A 173 25.11 13.42 -6.75
N PRO A 174 24.98 13.97 -5.54
CA PRO A 174 25.92 13.68 -4.46
C PRO A 174 25.89 12.18 -4.11
N GLU A 175 27.04 11.60 -3.77
CA GLU A 175 27.14 10.17 -3.39
C GLU A 175 26.21 9.80 -2.22
N LYS A 176 25.84 10.76 -1.40
CA LYS A 176 24.83 10.65 -0.34
C LYS A 176 23.97 11.89 -0.30
N ILE A 177 22.67 11.72 -0.41
CA ILE A 177 21.69 12.76 -0.07
C ILE A 177 21.53 12.70 1.46
N HIS A 178 22.04 13.72 2.14
CA HIS A 178 21.91 13.86 3.60
C HIS A 178 20.64 14.62 3.97
#